data_dbb0ac31d433b466a8d27e55aba8b26f
#
_entry.id   dbb0ac31d433b466a8d27e55aba8b26f
#
_cell.length_a   1.000
_cell.length_b   1.000
_cell.length_c   1.000
_cell.angle_alpha   90.00
_cell.angle_beta   90.00
_cell.angle_gamma   90.00
#
_symmetry.space_group_name_H-M   'P 1'
#
loop_
_entity.id
_entity.type
_entity.pdbx_description
1 polymer ?
#
loop_
_entity_poly.entity_id
_entity_poly.type
_entity_poly.pdbx_seq_one_letter_code
_entity_poly.pdbx_strand_id
1 'polypeptide(L)' 'MKQKFQIDGISCGGCVARVKKTLEEHPNIEKAQIFLAPKGATIITMTENLTVDELQKQLDKLNGFTITELKQ' A
#
# COMPACT_ATOMS: atom_id res chain seq x y z
N MET A 1 1.50 -4.02 13.72
CA MET A 1 1.67 -2.56 13.71
C MET A 1 0.97 -1.99 12.50
N LYS A 2 0.33 -0.84 12.69
CA LYS A 2 -0.38 -0.18 11.61
C LYS A 2 0.33 1.11 11.24
N GLN A 3 0.50 1.35 9.96
CA GLN A 3 1.07 2.59 9.47
C GLN A 3 0.25 3.11 8.30
N LYS A 4 0.26 4.43 8.16
CA LYS A 4 -0.48 5.10 7.10
C LYS A 4 0.46 5.46 5.96
N PHE A 5 -0.01 5.24 4.76
CA PHE A 5 0.74 5.55 3.55
C PHE A 5 -0.18 6.20 2.54
N GLN A 6 0.42 6.83 1.55
CA GLN A 6 -0.29 7.39 0.40
C GLN A 6 0.19 6.66 -0.84
N ILE A 7 -0.75 6.14 -1.62
CA ILE A 7 -0.41 5.48 -2.89
C ILE A 7 -0.98 6.28 -4.03
N ASP A 8 -0.12 6.73 -4.92
CA ASP A 8 -0.50 7.47 -6.12
C ASP A 8 -0.65 6.52 -7.29
N GLY A 9 -1.52 6.87 -8.22
CA GLY A 9 -1.77 6.06 -9.41
C GLY A 9 -3.05 5.25 -9.34
N ILE A 10 -3.70 5.22 -8.18
CA ILE A 10 -4.98 4.51 -8.04
C ILE A 10 -6.08 5.35 -8.66
N SER A 11 -6.80 4.77 -9.62
CA SER A 11 -7.86 5.48 -10.32
C SER A 11 -9.22 4.78 -10.25
N CYS A 12 -9.27 3.53 -9.79
CA CYS A 12 -10.52 2.79 -9.74
C CYS A 12 -10.44 1.66 -8.73
N GLY A 13 -11.59 1.01 -8.49
CA GLY A 13 -11.66 -0.10 -7.56
C GLY A 13 -10.81 -1.30 -7.94
N GLY A 14 -10.62 -1.54 -9.24
CA GLY A 14 -9.74 -2.61 -9.70
C GLY A 14 -8.29 -2.39 -9.30
N CYS A 15 -7.86 -1.13 -9.33
CA CYS A 15 -6.51 -0.78 -8.88
C CYS A 15 -6.36 -1.03 -7.39
N VAL A 16 -7.37 -0.66 -6.61
CA VAL A 16 -7.37 -0.90 -5.16
C VAL A 16 -7.19 -2.39 -4.87
N ALA A 17 -7.94 -3.23 -5.57
CA ALA A 17 -7.87 -4.67 -5.36
C ALA A 17 -6.49 -5.22 -5.70
N ARG A 18 -5.88 -4.74 -6.79
CA ARG A 18 -4.55 -5.18 -7.19
C ARG A 18 -3.50 -4.79 -6.18
N VAL A 19 -3.53 -3.53 -5.75
CA VAL A 19 -2.57 -3.03 -4.77
C VAL A 19 -2.71 -3.80 -3.46
N LYS A 20 -3.95 -3.97 -3.00
CA LYS A 20 -4.20 -4.71 -1.78
C LYS A 20 -3.64 -6.12 -1.86
N LYS A 21 -3.96 -6.83 -2.92
CA LYS A 21 -3.49 -8.22 -3.09
C LYS A 21 -1.97 -8.28 -3.13
N THR A 22 -1.35 -7.37 -3.89
CA THR A 22 0.10 -7.36 -4.03
C THR A 22 0.78 -7.08 -2.70
N LEU A 23 0.27 -6.14 -1.94
CA LEU A 23 0.83 -5.85 -0.62
C LEU A 23 0.64 -7.02 0.34
N GLU A 24 -0.52 -7.65 0.31
CA GLU A 24 -0.80 -8.76 1.22
C GLU A 24 -0.02 -10.02 0.88
N GLU A 25 0.57 -10.09 -0.30
CA GLU A 25 1.49 -11.18 -0.65
C GLU A 25 2.81 -11.11 0.10
N HIS A 26 3.15 -9.95 0.64
CA HIS A 26 4.39 -9.80 1.40
C HIS A 26 4.25 -10.53 2.74
N PRO A 27 5.26 -11.33 3.12
CA PRO A 27 5.15 -12.14 4.34
C PRO A 27 5.02 -11.33 5.62
N ASN A 28 5.49 -10.09 5.61
CA ASN A 28 5.44 -9.23 6.80
C ASN A 28 4.21 -8.33 6.82
N ILE A 29 3.34 -8.41 5.82
CA ILE A 29 2.11 -7.64 5.78
C ILE A 29 0.94 -8.56 6.10
N GLU A 30 0.22 -8.25 7.18
CA GLU A 30 -0.96 -9.02 7.56
C GLU A 30 -2.19 -8.55 6.80
N LYS A 31 -2.31 -7.25 6.63
CA LYS A 31 -3.50 -6.68 6.00
C LYS A 31 -3.17 -5.33 5.38
N ALA A 32 -3.76 -5.05 4.25
CA ALA A 32 -3.65 -3.76 3.60
C ALA A 32 -5.06 -3.24 3.32
N GLN A 33 -5.32 -1.99 3.68
CA GLN A 33 -6.58 -1.32 3.39
C GLN A 33 -6.30 -0.08 2.58
N ILE A 34 -6.92 0.02 1.43
CA ILE A 34 -6.75 1.16 0.54
C ILE A 34 -8.10 1.84 0.38
N PHE A 35 -8.11 3.16 0.49
CA PHE A 35 -9.33 3.95 0.41
C PHE A 35 -9.30 4.83 -0.83
N LEU A 36 -10.47 5.06 -1.40
CA LEU A 36 -10.60 5.97 -2.54
C LEU A 36 -10.95 7.39 -2.09
N ALA A 37 -11.33 7.57 -0.84
CA ALA A 37 -11.68 8.88 -0.31
C ALA A 37 -11.10 9.04 1.11
N PRO A 38 -10.03 9.80 1.33
CA PRO A 38 -9.26 10.50 0.28
C PRO A 38 -8.53 9.52 -0.62
N LYS A 39 -8.37 9.90 -1.86
CA LYS A 39 -7.83 9.01 -2.87
C LYS A 39 -6.42 8.58 -2.54
N GLY A 40 -6.20 7.27 -2.52
CA GLY A 40 -4.88 6.71 -2.28
C GLY A 40 -4.51 6.54 -0.81
N ALA A 41 -5.37 6.96 0.12
CA ALA A 41 -5.10 6.74 1.53
C ALA A 41 -5.03 5.24 1.82
N THR A 42 -3.98 4.83 2.51
CA THR A 42 -3.71 3.40 2.72
C THR A 42 -3.30 3.16 4.15
N ILE A 43 -3.85 2.11 4.75
CA ILE A 43 -3.44 1.66 6.08
C ILE A 43 -2.91 0.24 5.93
N ILE A 44 -1.67 0.03 6.34
CA ILE A 44 -1.04 -1.29 6.23
C ILE A 44 -0.77 -1.82 7.63
N THR A 45 -1.28 -3.01 7.91
CA THR A 45 -0.99 -3.73 9.14
C THR A 45 0.13 -4.71 8.85
N MET A 46 1.23 -4.60 9.58
CA MET A 46 2.41 -5.40 9.33
C MET A 46 2.92 -6.02 10.62
N THR A 47 3.62 -7.16 10.49
CA THR A 47 4.21 -7.85 11.63
C THR A 47 5.52 -7.21 12.06
N GLU A 48 6.22 -6.57 11.13
CA GLU A 48 7.46 -5.86 11.39
C GLU A 48 7.42 -4.51 10.68
N ASN A 49 8.18 -3.54 11.18
CA ASN A 49 8.28 -2.25 10.50
C ASN A 49 8.90 -2.43 9.12
N LEU A 50 8.17 -2.03 8.11
CA LEU A 50 8.66 -2.03 6.74
C LEU A 50 8.91 -0.60 6.31
N THR A 51 9.97 -0.40 5.55
CA THR A 51 10.26 0.92 5.01
C THR A 51 9.43 1.16 3.77
N VAL A 52 9.30 2.44 3.41
CA VAL A 52 8.62 2.83 2.17
C VAL A 52 9.32 2.15 0.98
N ASP A 53 10.64 2.05 1.02
CA ASP A 53 11.40 1.42 -0.06
C ASP A 53 10.99 -0.03 -0.27
N GLU A 54 10.80 -0.78 0.82
CA GLU A 54 10.38 -2.17 0.72
C GLU A 54 8.97 -2.28 0.16
N LEU A 55 8.08 -1.40 0.60
CA LEU A 55 6.72 -1.37 0.08
C LEU A 55 6.69 -0.97 -1.38
N GLN A 56 7.54 -0.03 -1.77
CA GLN A 56 7.64 0.37 -3.17
C GLN A 56 8.13 -0.79 -4.02
N LYS A 57 9.10 -1.55 -3.54
CA LYS A 57 9.57 -2.73 -4.26
C LYS A 57 8.46 -3.75 -4.46
N GLN A 58 7.61 -3.91 -3.45
CA GLN A 58 6.48 -4.80 -3.58
C GLN A 58 5.50 -4.29 -4.63
N LEU A 59 5.28 -2.98 -4.66
CA LEU A 59 4.40 -2.37 -5.65
C LEU A 59 5.00 -2.32 -7.05
N ASP A 60 6.31 -2.40 -7.17
CA ASP A 60 6.97 -2.41 -8.48
C ASP A 60 6.56 -3.62 -9.33
N LYS A 61 5.98 -4.64 -8.72
CA LYS A 61 5.36 -5.75 -9.45
C LYS A 61 4.18 -5.26 -10.28
N LEU A 62 3.59 -4.16 -9.89
CA LEU A 62 2.54 -3.47 -10.62
C LEU A 62 3.11 -2.15 -11.11
N ASN A 63 2.95 -1.85 -12.38
CA ASN A 63 3.45 -0.60 -12.94
C ASN A 63 2.47 0.53 -12.66
N GLY A 64 3.02 1.72 -12.39
CA GLY A 64 2.21 2.92 -12.30
C GLY A 64 1.79 3.33 -10.90
N PHE A 65 2.31 2.70 -9.85
CA PHE A 65 1.97 3.05 -8.48
C PHE A 65 3.19 3.56 -7.73
N THR A 66 2.97 4.59 -6.91
CA THR A 66 4.01 5.15 -6.07
C THR A 66 3.48 5.25 -4.65
N ILE A 67 4.24 4.74 -3.69
CA ILE A 67 3.86 4.78 -2.29
C ILE A 67 4.71 5.81 -1.54
N THR A 68 4.06 6.56 -0.67
CA THR A 68 4.71 7.58 0.15
C THR A 68 4.24 7.42 1.58
N GLU A 69 5.15 7.58 2.53
CA GLU A 69 4.78 7.52 3.94
C GLU A 69 4.03 8.78 4.35
N LEU A 70 2.92 8.58 5.07
CA LEU A 70 2.18 9.68 5.65
C LEU A 70 2.52 9.80 7.13
N LYS A 71 2.98 10.96 7.53
CA LYS A 71 3.20 11.25 8.94
C LYS A 71 1.93 11.79 9.55
N GLN A 72 1.66 11.35 10.75
CA GLN A 72 0.54 11.89 11.52
C GLN A 72 1.00 13.06 12.35
#